data_acc92c3fafa53610251463b20add9fd5
#
_entry.id   acc92c3fafa53610251463b20add9fd5
#
_cell.length_a   1.000
_cell.length_b   1.000
_cell.length_c   1.000
_cell.angle_alpha   90.00
_cell.angle_beta   90.00
_cell.angle_gamma   90.00
#
_symmetry.space_group_name_H-M   'P 1'
#
loop_
_entity.id
_entity.type
_entity.pdbx_description
1 polymer ?
#
loop_
_entity_poly.entity_id
_entity_poly.type
_entity_poly.pdbx_seq_one_letter_code
_entity_poly.pdbx_strand_id
1 'polypeptide(L)'
;PDGVTAISDYAFEYGKSITSVTIPSSVTTIGDYAFYLCDGIRTVNLPTDGLTRIGASAFDSCSGLTSIAIPNSVSYIGTFAFAWAPIESANIYQGVIEGHAFEGCGCISNVTIGSGVTYIGDNAFNRCAGLRTVQYGGSRAQWRALEIGANNEALTGASVTCSGSGSASTDGVDRTKIHVGGTVKYGSYEQDNNTSNGAETIEWTVLDIQGDKALVISKNVLDFQRYYPNLQTTVTWANSSIRTWLNDSFYNAAFSDGQKSGIYTTSVSGESNTVFGTSGGSATSDKIFLLSASEAANYLNTDGKRMANCTEYALSRNGDSALRNTTTQSSYWWLRTPGIYTYDAMYVHYTGSLRYDGMAVANVIGGVRPAMWVNKNVVEVVPESNREITEDPIEQFVTRLYQVCLNRQPDDAGLNDWVNRLSSGQASG
;
A
#
# COMPACT_ATOMS: atom_id res chain seq x y z
N PRO A 1 -4.24 -27.04 -22.98
CA PRO A 1 -3.14 -28.00 -23.08
C PRO A 1 -2.33 -27.97 -21.79
N ASP A 2 -1.95 -29.13 -21.27
CA ASP A 2 -1.11 -29.24 -20.09
C ASP A 2 0.22 -28.51 -20.34
N GLY A 3 0.64 -27.65 -19.39
CA GLY A 3 1.89 -26.89 -19.48
C GLY A 3 1.72 -25.38 -19.80
N VAL A 4 0.52 -24.90 -20.11
CA VAL A 4 0.28 -23.46 -20.22
C VAL A 4 0.20 -22.86 -18.82
N THR A 5 1.10 -21.91 -18.49
CA THR A 5 1.17 -21.27 -17.17
C THR A 5 0.60 -19.85 -17.15
N ALA A 6 0.37 -19.25 -18.32
CA ALA A 6 -0.22 -17.92 -18.45
C ALA A 6 -1.07 -17.80 -19.71
N ILE A 7 -2.14 -17.06 -19.66
CA ILE A 7 -2.83 -16.50 -20.82
C ILE A 7 -2.17 -15.16 -21.13
N SER A 8 -1.63 -15.02 -22.34
CA SER A 8 -0.90 -13.81 -22.73
C SER A 8 -1.83 -12.61 -22.88
N ASP A 9 -1.25 -11.41 -22.85
CA ASP A 9 -1.95 -10.19 -23.16
C ASP A 9 -2.59 -10.27 -24.55
N TYR A 10 -3.82 -9.75 -24.70
CA TYR A 10 -4.61 -9.73 -25.94
C TYR A 10 -4.90 -11.10 -26.57
N ALA A 11 -4.64 -12.22 -25.86
CA ALA A 11 -4.67 -13.58 -26.45
C ALA A 11 -5.98 -13.92 -27.18
N PHE A 12 -7.11 -13.42 -26.68
CA PHE A 12 -8.44 -13.67 -27.24
C PHE A 12 -9.24 -12.37 -27.41
N GLU A 13 -8.56 -11.23 -27.50
CA GLU A 13 -9.19 -9.93 -27.71
C GLU A 13 -10.15 -9.96 -28.90
N TYR A 14 -11.36 -9.35 -28.74
CA TYR A 14 -12.45 -9.37 -29.73
C TYR A 14 -12.94 -10.76 -30.15
N GLY A 15 -12.76 -11.76 -29.34
CA GLY A 15 -13.19 -13.15 -29.59
C GLY A 15 -14.72 -13.33 -29.50
N LYS A 16 -15.50 -12.67 -30.34
CA LYS A 16 -16.98 -12.61 -30.27
C LYS A 16 -17.68 -13.95 -30.40
N SER A 17 -17.04 -14.93 -31.02
CA SER A 17 -17.56 -16.29 -31.18
C SER A 17 -17.30 -17.21 -29.98
N ILE A 18 -16.46 -16.77 -29.03
CA ILE A 18 -16.15 -17.55 -27.83
C ILE A 18 -17.34 -17.46 -26.88
N THR A 19 -17.96 -18.58 -26.57
CA THR A 19 -19.14 -18.63 -25.67
C THR A 19 -18.82 -19.14 -24.27
N SER A 20 -17.76 -19.93 -24.16
CA SER A 20 -17.28 -20.45 -22.86
C SER A 20 -15.78 -20.63 -22.88
N VAL A 21 -15.17 -20.43 -21.71
CA VAL A 21 -13.74 -20.60 -21.50
C VAL A 21 -13.51 -21.40 -20.23
N THR A 22 -12.61 -22.40 -20.31
CA THR A 22 -12.08 -23.10 -19.15
C THR A 22 -10.58 -22.88 -19.05
N ILE A 23 -10.16 -22.22 -17.97
CA ILE A 23 -8.75 -21.93 -17.71
C ILE A 23 -8.13 -23.13 -16.97
N PRO A 24 -7.06 -23.73 -17.50
CA PRO A 24 -6.37 -24.87 -16.87
C PRO A 24 -5.80 -24.52 -15.49
N SER A 25 -5.69 -25.53 -14.61
CA SER A 25 -5.14 -25.35 -13.25
C SER A 25 -3.64 -24.98 -13.22
N SER A 26 -2.93 -25.19 -14.33
CA SER A 26 -1.54 -24.75 -14.49
C SER A 26 -1.38 -23.24 -14.71
N VAL A 27 -2.49 -22.51 -15.03
CA VAL A 27 -2.43 -21.08 -15.34
C VAL A 27 -2.42 -20.28 -14.05
N THR A 28 -1.40 -19.46 -13.87
CA THR A 28 -1.22 -18.58 -12.71
C THR A 28 -1.59 -17.13 -13.00
N THR A 29 -1.63 -16.73 -14.28
CA THR A 29 -1.88 -15.34 -14.72
C THR A 29 -2.76 -15.30 -15.94
N ILE A 30 -3.76 -14.42 -15.91
CA ILE A 30 -4.51 -13.96 -17.10
C ILE A 30 -3.98 -12.57 -17.42
N GLY A 31 -3.45 -12.39 -18.64
CA GLY A 31 -2.82 -11.17 -19.12
C GLY A 31 -3.79 -10.01 -19.33
N ASP A 32 -3.23 -8.85 -19.63
CA ASP A 32 -3.99 -7.64 -19.90
C ASP A 32 -4.75 -7.78 -21.22
N TYR A 33 -6.03 -7.33 -21.28
CA TYR A 33 -6.92 -7.43 -22.44
C TYR A 33 -7.15 -8.86 -22.97
N ALA A 34 -6.83 -9.88 -22.19
CA ALA A 34 -6.83 -11.27 -22.69
C ALA A 34 -8.18 -11.70 -23.31
N PHE A 35 -9.31 -11.23 -22.80
CA PHE A 35 -10.67 -11.48 -23.31
C PHE A 35 -11.44 -10.18 -23.49
N TYR A 36 -10.76 -9.08 -23.79
CA TYR A 36 -11.39 -7.76 -23.98
C TYR A 36 -12.42 -7.82 -25.13
N LEU A 37 -13.63 -7.26 -24.90
CA LEU A 37 -14.73 -7.24 -25.87
C LEU A 37 -15.14 -8.63 -26.42
N CYS A 38 -15.01 -9.67 -25.60
CA CYS A 38 -15.54 -11.00 -25.90
C CYS A 38 -17.02 -11.09 -25.57
N ASP A 39 -17.86 -10.41 -26.37
CA ASP A 39 -19.31 -10.25 -26.14
C ASP A 39 -20.08 -11.58 -26.05
N GLY A 40 -19.55 -12.65 -26.67
CA GLY A 40 -20.13 -13.98 -26.68
C GLY A 40 -19.96 -14.76 -25.40
N ILE A 41 -18.95 -14.43 -24.57
CA ILE A 41 -18.62 -15.20 -23.37
C ILE A 41 -19.77 -15.13 -22.36
N ARG A 42 -20.27 -16.30 -21.97
CA ARG A 42 -21.31 -16.47 -20.94
C ARG A 42 -20.78 -17.19 -19.70
N THR A 43 -19.76 -18.05 -19.88
CA THR A 43 -19.21 -18.86 -18.81
C THR A 43 -17.67 -18.81 -18.87
N VAL A 44 -17.08 -18.46 -17.72
CA VAL A 44 -15.64 -18.53 -17.48
C VAL A 44 -15.42 -19.42 -16.26
N ASN A 45 -14.77 -20.57 -16.48
CA ASN A 45 -14.37 -21.48 -15.42
C ASN A 45 -12.91 -21.20 -15.07
N LEU A 46 -12.69 -20.52 -13.96
CA LEU A 46 -11.37 -20.29 -13.41
C LEU A 46 -10.92 -21.49 -12.56
N PRO A 47 -9.62 -21.79 -12.47
CA PRO A 47 -9.13 -22.86 -11.59
C PRO A 47 -9.40 -22.50 -10.12
N THR A 48 -9.62 -23.49 -9.28
CA THR A 48 -9.94 -23.28 -7.85
C THR A 48 -8.77 -22.72 -7.05
N ASP A 49 -7.54 -22.92 -7.54
CA ASP A 49 -6.29 -22.50 -6.93
C ASP A 49 -5.25 -22.14 -8.00
N GLY A 50 -4.09 -21.61 -7.60
CA GLY A 50 -2.96 -21.32 -8.46
C GLY A 50 -3.08 -20.02 -9.28
N LEU A 51 -4.26 -19.58 -9.69
CA LEU A 51 -4.44 -18.29 -10.37
C LEU A 51 -4.25 -17.13 -9.37
N THR A 52 -3.26 -16.29 -9.60
CA THR A 52 -2.89 -15.19 -8.68
C THR A 52 -3.21 -13.81 -9.25
N ARG A 53 -3.28 -13.68 -10.59
CA ARG A 53 -3.44 -12.39 -11.27
C ARG A 53 -4.50 -12.46 -12.36
N ILE A 54 -5.38 -11.47 -12.37
CA ILE A 54 -6.27 -11.12 -13.50
C ILE A 54 -5.84 -9.73 -13.97
N GLY A 55 -5.40 -9.63 -15.22
CA GLY A 55 -4.80 -8.42 -15.81
C GLY A 55 -5.77 -7.27 -16.05
N ALA A 56 -5.23 -6.14 -16.49
CA ALA A 56 -6.02 -4.96 -16.84
C ALA A 56 -6.95 -5.27 -18.01
N SER A 57 -8.21 -4.81 -17.95
CA SER A 57 -9.24 -5.03 -18.99
C SER A 57 -9.40 -6.50 -19.43
N ALA A 58 -8.99 -7.46 -18.59
CA ALA A 58 -8.96 -8.87 -19.00
C ALA A 58 -10.33 -9.41 -19.44
N PHE A 59 -11.43 -8.95 -18.84
CA PHE A 59 -12.83 -9.28 -19.19
C PHE A 59 -13.66 -8.02 -19.36
N ASP A 60 -13.05 -6.89 -19.67
CA ASP A 60 -13.75 -5.62 -19.91
C ASP A 60 -14.70 -5.75 -21.08
N SER A 61 -15.91 -5.24 -20.91
CA SER A 61 -16.97 -5.24 -21.94
C SER A 61 -17.36 -6.65 -22.43
N CYS A 62 -17.17 -7.69 -21.60
CA CYS A 62 -17.71 -9.02 -21.85
C CYS A 62 -19.24 -9.02 -21.60
N SER A 63 -20.03 -8.50 -22.51
CA SER A 63 -21.47 -8.22 -22.31
C SER A 63 -22.34 -9.46 -22.10
N GLY A 64 -21.82 -10.65 -22.35
CA GLY A 64 -22.48 -11.93 -22.05
C GLY A 64 -22.19 -12.51 -20.68
N LEU A 65 -21.17 -11.97 -19.93
CA LEU A 65 -20.68 -12.56 -18.68
C LEU A 65 -21.50 -12.09 -17.48
N THR A 66 -22.45 -12.91 -17.04
CA THR A 66 -23.33 -12.57 -15.91
C THR A 66 -22.82 -13.10 -14.56
N SER A 67 -21.88 -14.05 -14.58
CA SER A 67 -21.30 -14.60 -13.36
C SER A 67 -19.86 -15.05 -13.56
N ILE A 68 -19.04 -14.88 -12.51
CA ILE A 68 -17.69 -15.39 -12.46
C ILE A 68 -17.33 -15.75 -11.02
N ALA A 69 -16.77 -16.94 -10.84
CA ALA A 69 -16.24 -17.38 -9.54
C ALA A 69 -14.74 -17.05 -9.47
N ILE A 70 -14.40 -15.94 -8.82
CA ILE A 70 -13.00 -15.55 -8.61
C ILE A 70 -12.42 -16.42 -7.49
N PRO A 71 -11.36 -17.20 -7.73
CA PRO A 71 -10.80 -18.09 -6.72
C PRO A 71 -10.06 -17.31 -5.61
N ASN A 72 -9.97 -17.94 -4.42
CA ASN A 72 -9.32 -17.34 -3.25
C ASN A 72 -7.82 -17.07 -3.45
N SER A 73 -7.20 -17.72 -4.43
CA SER A 73 -5.77 -17.53 -4.78
C SER A 73 -5.50 -16.21 -5.50
N VAL A 74 -6.54 -15.57 -6.10
CA VAL A 74 -6.36 -14.29 -6.80
C VAL A 74 -6.05 -13.19 -5.80
N SER A 75 -4.87 -12.60 -5.95
CA SER A 75 -4.38 -11.50 -5.12
C SER A 75 -4.23 -10.17 -5.87
N TYR A 76 -4.52 -10.16 -7.17
CA TYR A 76 -4.49 -8.95 -7.99
C TYR A 76 -5.59 -8.97 -9.05
N ILE A 77 -6.43 -7.96 -9.05
CA ILE A 77 -7.46 -7.68 -10.07
C ILE A 77 -7.11 -6.33 -10.69
N GLY A 78 -6.75 -6.34 -11.97
CA GLY A 78 -6.24 -5.19 -12.70
C GLY A 78 -7.30 -4.12 -13.00
N THR A 79 -6.82 -2.96 -13.44
CA THR A 79 -7.64 -1.81 -13.85
C THR A 79 -8.61 -2.22 -14.97
N PHE A 80 -9.90 -1.88 -14.82
CA PHE A 80 -10.99 -2.26 -15.75
C PHE A 80 -11.18 -3.79 -15.95
N ALA A 81 -10.62 -4.64 -15.11
CA ALA A 81 -10.60 -6.09 -15.34
C ALA A 81 -11.97 -6.70 -15.69
N PHE A 82 -13.06 -6.21 -15.12
CA PHE A 82 -14.44 -6.65 -15.35
C PHE A 82 -15.38 -5.48 -15.69
N ALA A 83 -14.83 -4.34 -16.11
CA ALA A 83 -15.67 -3.17 -16.39
C ALA A 83 -16.74 -3.47 -17.43
N TRP A 84 -17.93 -2.92 -17.23
CA TRP A 84 -19.09 -3.05 -18.13
C TRP A 84 -19.61 -4.48 -18.36
N ALA A 85 -19.10 -5.47 -17.62
CA ALA A 85 -19.64 -6.82 -17.61
C ALA A 85 -20.90 -6.86 -16.73
N PRO A 86 -22.02 -7.51 -17.17
CA PRO A 86 -23.27 -7.57 -16.41
C PRO A 86 -23.24 -8.60 -15.26
N ILE A 87 -22.13 -8.65 -14.53
CA ILE A 87 -21.91 -9.56 -13.39
C ILE A 87 -22.93 -9.25 -12.29
N GLU A 88 -23.58 -10.26 -11.77
CA GLU A 88 -24.62 -10.13 -10.73
C GLU A 88 -24.05 -10.12 -9.30
N SER A 89 -22.89 -10.77 -9.10
CA SER A 89 -22.19 -10.82 -7.82
C SER A 89 -20.70 -11.05 -8.00
N ALA A 90 -19.89 -10.56 -7.05
CA ALA A 90 -18.45 -10.83 -7.00
C ALA A 90 -18.01 -11.21 -5.58
N ASN A 91 -17.16 -12.24 -5.48
CA ASN A 91 -16.52 -12.64 -4.24
C ASN A 91 -15.01 -12.48 -4.38
N ILE A 92 -14.41 -11.59 -3.61
CA ILE A 92 -12.99 -11.23 -3.68
C ILE A 92 -12.42 -11.39 -2.27
N TYR A 93 -11.49 -12.30 -2.08
CA TYR A 93 -11.09 -12.72 -0.74
C TYR A 93 -9.80 -12.08 -0.24
N GLN A 94 -8.92 -11.67 -1.16
CA GLN A 94 -7.61 -11.09 -0.78
C GLN A 94 -7.01 -10.20 -1.87
N GLY A 95 -5.99 -9.43 -1.48
CA GLY A 95 -5.12 -8.68 -2.39
C GLY A 95 -5.64 -7.31 -2.77
N VAL A 96 -5.37 -6.89 -3.99
CA VAL A 96 -5.62 -5.56 -4.53
C VAL A 96 -6.69 -5.61 -5.61
N ILE A 97 -7.65 -4.70 -5.53
CA ILE A 97 -8.64 -4.41 -6.57
C ILE A 97 -8.26 -3.04 -7.14
N GLU A 98 -7.74 -3.01 -8.36
CA GLU A 98 -7.29 -1.78 -9.00
C GLU A 98 -8.46 -0.86 -9.41
N GLY A 99 -8.10 0.37 -9.80
CA GLY A 99 -9.09 1.36 -10.20
C GLY A 99 -9.96 0.87 -11.36
N HIS A 100 -11.26 1.24 -11.35
CA HIS A 100 -12.22 0.88 -12.40
C HIS A 100 -12.46 -0.64 -12.58
N ALA A 101 -11.96 -1.50 -11.71
CA ALA A 101 -11.97 -2.96 -11.92
C ALA A 101 -13.36 -3.55 -12.19
N PHE A 102 -14.41 -3.01 -11.59
CA PHE A 102 -15.81 -3.37 -11.78
C PHE A 102 -16.66 -2.16 -12.21
N GLU A 103 -16.06 -1.13 -12.80
CA GLU A 103 -16.83 0.05 -13.22
C GLU A 103 -17.94 -0.34 -14.19
N GLY A 104 -19.14 0.21 -14.01
CA GLY A 104 -20.26 -0.02 -14.91
C GLY A 104 -20.91 -1.41 -14.79
N CYS A 105 -20.51 -2.23 -13.82
CA CYS A 105 -21.20 -3.50 -13.51
C CYS A 105 -22.58 -3.22 -12.87
N GLY A 106 -23.51 -2.68 -13.66
CA GLY A 106 -24.81 -2.21 -13.17
C GLY A 106 -25.73 -3.30 -12.62
N CYS A 107 -25.48 -4.57 -12.97
CA CYS A 107 -26.25 -5.73 -12.49
C CYS A 107 -25.76 -6.26 -11.14
N ILE A 108 -24.57 -5.86 -10.70
CA ILE A 108 -23.99 -6.35 -9.44
C ILE A 108 -24.88 -5.92 -8.27
N SER A 109 -25.42 -6.86 -7.52
CA SER A 109 -26.33 -6.60 -6.41
C SER A 109 -25.71 -6.85 -5.04
N ASN A 110 -24.72 -7.73 -4.99
CA ASN A 110 -23.97 -8.04 -3.79
C ASN A 110 -22.49 -8.28 -4.09
N VAL A 111 -21.64 -7.90 -3.15
CA VAL A 111 -20.19 -8.13 -3.22
C VAL A 111 -19.72 -8.71 -1.88
N THR A 112 -18.90 -9.76 -1.95
CA THR A 112 -18.16 -10.24 -0.79
C THR A 112 -16.72 -9.74 -0.87
N ILE A 113 -16.29 -8.99 0.14
CA ILE A 113 -14.91 -8.52 0.30
C ILE A 113 -14.29 -9.26 1.49
N GLY A 114 -13.31 -10.09 1.24
CA GLY A 114 -12.58 -10.80 2.30
C GLY A 114 -11.71 -9.86 3.14
N SER A 115 -11.39 -10.26 4.36
CA SER A 115 -10.46 -9.51 5.23
C SER A 115 -9.02 -9.44 4.69
N GLY A 116 -8.69 -10.27 3.71
CA GLY A 116 -7.40 -10.25 3.00
C GLY A 116 -7.31 -9.21 1.87
N VAL A 117 -8.40 -8.51 1.53
CA VAL A 117 -8.36 -7.38 0.58
C VAL A 117 -7.70 -6.19 1.27
N THR A 118 -6.65 -5.65 0.65
CA THR A 118 -5.82 -4.59 1.23
C THR A 118 -6.01 -3.22 0.60
N TYR A 119 -6.62 -3.17 -0.59
CA TYR A 119 -6.83 -1.93 -1.34
C TYR A 119 -7.97 -2.08 -2.35
N ILE A 120 -8.78 -1.03 -2.49
CA ILE A 120 -9.80 -0.88 -3.54
C ILE A 120 -9.54 0.46 -4.22
N GLY A 121 -9.19 0.43 -5.50
CA GLY A 121 -8.78 1.60 -6.28
C GLY A 121 -9.93 2.58 -6.58
N ASP A 122 -9.56 3.75 -7.11
CA ASP A 122 -10.51 4.78 -7.55
C ASP A 122 -11.49 4.22 -8.59
N ASN A 123 -12.77 4.56 -8.46
CA ASN A 123 -13.82 4.12 -9.39
C ASN A 123 -14.00 2.59 -9.50
N ALA A 124 -13.39 1.78 -8.63
CA ALA A 124 -13.43 0.32 -8.76
C ALA A 124 -14.85 -0.24 -8.85
N PHE A 125 -15.81 0.36 -8.14
CA PHE A 125 -17.24 0.04 -8.20
C PHE A 125 -18.10 1.24 -8.64
N ASN A 126 -17.52 2.18 -9.39
CA ASN A 126 -18.25 3.30 -9.93
C ASN A 126 -19.34 2.82 -10.89
N ARG A 127 -20.52 3.45 -10.88
CA ARG A 127 -21.68 3.08 -11.70
C ARG A 127 -22.22 1.66 -11.48
N CYS A 128 -21.89 1.02 -10.35
CA CYS A 128 -22.51 -0.22 -9.91
C CYS A 128 -23.90 0.06 -9.30
N ALA A 129 -24.83 0.58 -10.09
CA ALA A 129 -26.13 1.07 -9.61
C ALA A 129 -27.02 -0.02 -8.96
N GLY A 130 -26.75 -1.28 -9.26
CA GLY A 130 -27.42 -2.44 -8.67
C GLY A 130 -26.96 -2.79 -7.25
N LEU A 131 -25.80 -2.33 -6.81
CA LEU A 131 -25.16 -2.78 -5.57
C LEU A 131 -25.97 -2.36 -4.34
N ARG A 132 -26.38 -3.35 -3.53
CA ARG A 132 -27.20 -3.17 -2.34
C ARG A 132 -26.51 -3.63 -1.07
N THR A 133 -25.71 -4.70 -1.15
CA THR A 133 -25.10 -5.34 0.01
C THR A 133 -23.62 -5.62 -0.21
N VAL A 134 -22.86 -5.38 0.83
CA VAL A 134 -21.44 -5.78 0.92
C VAL A 134 -21.31 -6.71 2.12
N GLN A 135 -20.78 -7.89 1.89
CA GLN A 135 -20.38 -8.80 2.97
C GLN A 135 -18.88 -8.65 3.17
N TYR A 136 -18.47 -8.12 4.30
CA TYR A 136 -17.07 -8.00 4.63
C TYR A 136 -16.62 -9.12 5.57
N GLY A 137 -15.54 -9.82 5.21
CA GLY A 137 -15.01 -10.97 5.95
C GLY A 137 -14.34 -10.62 7.27
N GLY A 138 -14.02 -9.37 7.50
CA GLY A 138 -13.40 -8.85 8.71
C GLY A 138 -14.39 -8.16 9.65
N SER A 139 -13.83 -7.48 10.66
CA SER A 139 -14.59 -6.65 11.61
C SER A 139 -15.01 -5.31 11.00
N ARG A 140 -15.95 -4.63 11.64
CA ARG A 140 -16.38 -3.28 11.25
C ARG A 140 -15.22 -2.27 11.28
N ALA A 141 -14.31 -2.40 12.25
CA ALA A 141 -13.12 -1.56 12.34
C ALA A 141 -12.17 -1.78 11.17
N GLN A 142 -11.98 -3.04 10.75
CA GLN A 142 -11.16 -3.35 9.57
C GLN A 142 -11.79 -2.84 8.27
N TRP A 143 -13.12 -2.91 8.13
CA TRP A 143 -13.81 -2.31 6.99
C TRP A 143 -13.56 -0.81 6.88
N ARG A 144 -13.64 -0.09 8.01
CA ARG A 144 -13.38 1.36 8.05
C ARG A 144 -11.92 1.71 7.78
N ALA A 145 -11.00 0.82 8.11
CA ALA A 145 -9.56 0.99 7.87
C ALA A 145 -9.13 0.52 6.47
N LEU A 146 -10.03 -0.14 5.71
CA LEU A 146 -9.74 -0.56 4.34
C LEU A 146 -9.58 0.68 3.46
N GLU A 147 -8.46 0.75 2.77
CA GLU A 147 -8.19 1.84 1.83
C GLU A 147 -9.10 1.68 0.60
N ILE A 148 -10.07 2.58 0.49
CA ILE A 148 -11.02 2.63 -0.62
C ILE A 148 -10.83 3.97 -1.33
N GLY A 149 -10.43 3.91 -2.60
CA GLY A 149 -10.23 5.08 -3.45
C GLY A 149 -11.52 5.87 -3.74
N ALA A 150 -11.36 7.00 -4.40
CA ALA A 150 -12.44 7.92 -4.73
C ALA A 150 -13.50 7.30 -5.66
N ASN A 151 -14.71 7.87 -5.66
CA ASN A 151 -15.83 7.52 -6.56
C ASN A 151 -16.30 6.05 -6.42
N ASN A 152 -16.29 5.54 -5.18
CA ASN A 152 -16.81 4.21 -4.83
C ASN A 152 -18.12 4.30 -4.01
N GLU A 153 -18.95 5.32 -4.23
CA GLU A 153 -20.18 5.57 -3.46
C GLU A 153 -21.15 4.39 -3.55
N ALA A 154 -21.19 3.67 -4.67
CA ALA A 154 -22.00 2.46 -4.79
C ALA A 154 -21.58 1.38 -3.76
N LEU A 155 -20.29 1.23 -3.51
CA LEU A 155 -19.75 0.28 -2.54
C LEU A 155 -19.90 0.78 -1.10
N THR A 156 -19.51 2.03 -0.83
CA THR A 156 -19.50 2.59 0.53
C THR A 156 -20.91 2.94 1.03
N GLY A 157 -21.85 3.23 0.10
CA GLY A 157 -23.26 3.49 0.40
C GLY A 157 -24.12 2.23 0.50
N ALA A 158 -23.60 1.05 0.15
CA ALA A 158 -24.31 -0.22 0.30
C ALA A 158 -24.44 -0.65 1.78
N SER A 159 -25.39 -1.53 2.06
CA SER A 159 -25.52 -2.13 3.40
C SER A 159 -24.35 -3.07 3.68
N VAL A 160 -23.44 -2.68 4.55
CA VAL A 160 -22.23 -3.46 4.88
C VAL A 160 -22.48 -4.34 6.10
N THR A 161 -22.40 -5.66 5.92
CA THR A 161 -22.40 -6.67 6.99
C THR A 161 -20.97 -7.17 7.21
N CYS A 162 -20.47 -7.09 8.43
CA CYS A 162 -19.14 -7.60 8.81
C CYS A 162 -19.32 -8.93 9.55
N SER A 163 -18.65 -9.99 9.12
CA SER A 163 -18.73 -11.32 9.74
C SER A 163 -17.76 -11.51 10.91
N GLY A 164 -16.76 -10.60 11.05
CA GLY A 164 -15.84 -10.59 12.18
C GLY A 164 -16.48 -9.93 13.41
N SER A 165 -16.91 -10.68 14.39
CA SER A 165 -17.09 -10.20 15.76
C SER A 165 -15.69 -9.85 16.30
N GLY A 166 -15.51 -8.73 17.02
CA GLY A 166 -14.22 -8.19 17.47
C GLY A 166 -13.33 -9.10 18.35
N SER A 167 -13.17 -10.34 17.96
CA SER A 167 -12.27 -11.32 18.53
C SER A 167 -11.54 -12.02 17.37
N ALA A 168 -10.23 -11.92 17.38
CA ALA A 168 -9.22 -12.63 16.59
C ALA A 168 -9.53 -12.86 15.08
N SER A 169 -8.71 -12.29 14.24
CA SER A 169 -8.61 -12.46 12.79
C SER A 169 -8.63 -13.94 12.38
N THR A 170 -9.54 -14.31 11.45
CA THR A 170 -9.64 -15.65 10.85
C THR A 170 -8.63 -15.89 9.72
N ASP A 171 -7.74 -14.92 9.43
CA ASP A 171 -6.65 -15.04 8.45
C ASP A 171 -5.45 -15.83 9.02
N GLY A 172 -5.54 -16.32 10.25
CA GLY A 172 -4.45 -17.01 10.92
C GLY A 172 -3.29 -16.10 11.33
N VAL A 173 -3.38 -14.79 11.08
CA VAL A 173 -2.37 -13.83 11.49
C VAL A 173 -2.62 -13.41 12.94
N ASP A 174 -1.76 -13.85 13.82
CA ASP A 174 -1.71 -13.39 15.21
C ASP A 174 -1.12 -11.96 15.22
N ARG A 175 -2.00 -10.96 15.28
CA ARG A 175 -1.61 -9.53 15.25
C ARG A 175 -0.98 -9.04 16.54
N THR A 176 -0.85 -9.90 17.52
CA THR A 176 0.04 -9.70 18.68
C THR A 176 1.48 -10.07 18.35
N LYS A 177 1.71 -10.71 17.19
CA LYS A 177 3.01 -11.10 16.68
C LYS A 177 3.39 -10.29 15.45
N ILE A 178 4.67 -10.29 15.14
CA ILE A 178 5.18 -9.63 13.94
C ILE A 178 4.56 -10.24 12.67
N HIS A 179 4.05 -9.40 11.80
CA HIS A 179 3.46 -9.77 10.51
C HIS A 179 3.72 -8.69 9.45
N VAL A 180 3.63 -9.04 8.17
CA VAL A 180 3.79 -8.08 7.07
C VAL A 180 2.65 -7.05 7.11
N GLY A 181 3.00 -5.77 6.97
CA GLY A 181 2.11 -4.63 7.13
C GLY A 181 1.95 -4.15 8.59
N GLY A 182 2.35 -4.96 9.58
CA GLY A 182 2.32 -4.59 10.99
C GLY A 182 3.39 -3.54 11.36
N THR A 183 3.24 -2.94 12.52
CA THR A 183 4.19 -1.97 13.06
C THR A 183 5.04 -2.60 14.17
N VAL A 184 6.33 -2.33 14.13
CA VAL A 184 7.27 -2.72 15.20
C VAL A 184 8.07 -1.51 15.66
N LYS A 185 8.58 -1.56 16.88
CA LYS A 185 9.46 -0.55 17.47
C LYS A 185 10.87 -1.08 17.60
N TYR A 186 11.86 -0.31 17.18
CA TYR A 186 13.27 -0.66 17.33
C TYR A 186 14.17 0.55 17.13
N GLY A 187 15.11 0.77 18.04
CA GLY A 187 15.96 1.95 18.05
C GLY A 187 15.23 3.22 18.44
N SER A 188 15.95 4.32 18.52
CA SER A 188 15.41 5.64 18.84
C SER A 188 16.12 6.73 18.04
N TYR A 189 15.36 7.73 17.62
CA TYR A 189 15.86 8.90 16.91
C TYR A 189 15.02 10.10 17.27
N GLU A 190 15.58 11.29 17.25
CA GLU A 190 14.85 12.51 17.55
C GLU A 190 13.68 12.69 16.59
N GLN A 191 12.47 12.88 17.09
CA GLN A 191 11.27 13.00 16.26
C GLN A 191 10.40 14.21 16.61
N ASP A 192 10.30 14.60 17.88
CA ASP A 192 9.43 15.73 18.30
C ASP A 192 10.15 17.08 18.31
N ASN A 193 11.41 17.14 17.87
CA ASN A 193 12.27 18.30 17.85
C ASN A 193 12.52 18.93 19.23
N ASN A 194 12.47 18.14 20.28
CA ASN A 194 12.73 18.53 21.65
C ASN A 194 13.89 17.71 22.25
N THR A 195 15.10 18.11 21.98
CA THR A 195 16.33 17.39 22.40
C THR A 195 16.50 17.30 23.95
N SER A 196 15.60 17.93 24.74
CA SER A 196 15.67 17.90 26.20
C SER A 196 14.98 16.67 26.82
N ASN A 197 14.10 15.99 26.11
CA ASN A 197 13.37 14.79 26.57
C ASN A 197 14.01 13.47 26.07
N GLY A 198 15.00 13.54 25.19
CA GLY A 198 15.67 12.41 24.58
C GLY A 198 15.01 11.95 23.28
N ALA A 199 15.67 11.07 22.55
CA ALA A 199 15.22 10.56 21.26
C ALA A 199 14.06 9.55 21.43
N GLU A 200 13.02 9.70 20.60
CA GLU A 200 11.84 8.83 20.62
C GLU A 200 12.09 7.50 19.93
N THR A 201 11.38 6.48 20.37
CA THR A 201 11.44 5.15 19.74
C THR A 201 10.94 5.21 18.30
N ILE A 202 11.72 4.64 17.39
CA ILE A 202 11.35 4.60 15.97
C ILE A 202 10.31 3.51 15.73
N GLU A 203 9.21 3.87 15.07
CA GLU A 203 8.24 2.93 14.51
C GLU A 203 8.60 2.54 13.09
N TRP A 204 8.49 1.24 12.82
CA TRP A 204 8.82 0.65 11.53
C TRP A 204 7.63 -0.14 10.99
N THR A 205 7.36 -0.02 9.70
CA THR A 205 6.42 -0.89 8.99
C THR A 205 7.15 -2.14 8.51
N VAL A 206 6.61 -3.32 8.79
CA VAL A 206 7.16 -4.60 8.34
C VAL A 206 6.78 -4.82 6.88
N LEU A 207 7.77 -4.96 6.00
CA LEU A 207 7.60 -5.14 4.56
C LEU A 207 7.67 -6.61 4.13
N ASP A 208 8.51 -7.41 4.81
CA ASP A 208 8.73 -8.83 4.49
C ASP A 208 9.23 -9.58 5.72
N ILE A 209 9.03 -10.90 5.75
CA ILE A 209 9.53 -11.78 6.81
C ILE A 209 10.12 -13.04 6.17
N GLN A 210 11.41 -13.28 6.43
CA GLN A 210 12.15 -14.43 5.92
C GLN A 210 12.85 -15.15 7.08
N GLY A 211 12.32 -16.28 7.52
CA GLY A 211 12.86 -17.00 8.69
C GLY A 211 12.86 -16.13 9.93
N ASP A 212 14.04 -15.85 10.47
CA ASP A 212 14.22 -14.99 11.65
C ASP A 212 14.40 -13.51 11.32
N LYS A 213 14.37 -13.12 10.04
CA LYS A 213 14.59 -11.76 9.58
C LYS A 213 13.27 -11.09 9.22
N ALA A 214 13.13 -9.83 9.56
CA ALA A 214 12.09 -8.94 9.06
C ALA A 214 12.72 -7.78 8.29
N LEU A 215 12.24 -7.53 7.08
CA LEU A 215 12.53 -6.28 6.38
C LEU A 215 11.58 -5.22 6.90
N VAL A 216 12.14 -4.12 7.35
CA VAL A 216 11.34 -3.01 7.89
C VAL A 216 11.76 -1.69 7.25
N ILE A 217 10.81 -0.76 7.13
CA ILE A 217 11.04 0.64 6.71
C ILE A 217 10.48 1.58 7.78
N SER A 218 11.13 2.70 8.04
CA SER A 218 10.58 3.68 8.99
C SER A 218 9.18 4.12 8.56
N LYS A 219 8.25 4.22 9.51
CA LYS A 219 6.89 4.65 9.27
C LYS A 219 6.84 6.08 8.73
N ASN A 220 7.67 6.95 9.32
CA ASN A 220 7.79 8.36 8.98
C ASN A 220 9.11 8.67 8.25
N VAL A 221 9.15 9.81 7.59
CA VAL A 221 10.39 10.48 7.19
C VAL A 221 11.07 10.99 8.46
N LEU A 222 12.26 10.47 8.78
CA LEU A 222 12.96 10.73 10.04
C LEU A 222 13.92 11.91 9.97
N ASP A 223 14.45 12.22 8.80
CA ASP A 223 15.41 13.31 8.59
C ASP A 223 15.33 13.80 7.13
N PHE A 224 16.04 14.89 6.83
CA PHE A 224 16.24 15.41 5.49
C PHE A 224 17.71 15.49 5.17
N GLN A 225 18.15 14.84 4.12
CA GLN A 225 19.55 14.77 3.71
C GLN A 225 19.72 14.98 2.19
N ARG A 226 20.85 15.58 1.80
CA ARG A 226 21.26 15.53 0.40
C ARG A 226 21.70 14.12 0.05
N TYR A 227 21.31 13.67 -1.13
CA TYR A 227 21.75 12.36 -1.60
C TYR A 227 23.28 12.35 -1.82
N TYR A 228 23.80 13.46 -2.36
CA TYR A 228 25.22 13.75 -2.51
C TYR A 228 25.47 15.27 -2.43
N PRO A 229 26.46 15.77 -1.69
CA PRO A 229 26.60 17.21 -1.42
C PRO A 229 27.19 18.02 -2.58
N ASN A 230 27.88 17.36 -3.50
CA ASN A 230 28.63 18.03 -4.59
C ASN A 230 28.02 17.69 -5.95
N LEU A 231 28.17 18.59 -6.93
CA LEU A 231 27.85 18.29 -8.31
C LEU A 231 28.84 17.25 -8.84
N GLN A 232 28.35 16.02 -9.01
CA GLN A 232 29.11 14.91 -9.59
C GLN A 232 28.45 14.54 -10.92
N THR A 233 29.28 14.05 -11.84
CA THR A 233 28.78 13.57 -13.14
C THR A 233 28.17 12.17 -13.05
N THR A 234 28.49 11.41 -12.01
CA THR A 234 27.97 10.07 -11.78
C THR A 234 27.85 9.80 -10.28
N VAL A 235 26.62 9.68 -9.79
CA VAL A 235 26.29 9.29 -8.43
C VAL A 235 25.44 8.05 -8.47
N THR A 236 25.83 7.04 -7.71
CA THR A 236 25.09 5.80 -7.51
C THR A 236 24.89 5.59 -6.01
N TRP A 237 24.07 4.62 -5.64
CA TRP A 237 23.94 4.24 -4.23
C TRP A 237 25.32 3.96 -3.60
N ALA A 238 26.17 3.23 -4.31
CA ALA A 238 27.46 2.79 -3.80
C ALA A 238 28.40 3.92 -3.38
N ASN A 239 28.38 5.07 -4.07
CA ASN A 239 29.24 6.21 -3.79
C ASN A 239 28.53 7.41 -3.15
N SER A 240 27.23 7.27 -2.79
CA SER A 240 26.43 8.35 -2.23
C SER A 240 26.81 8.68 -0.78
N SER A 241 26.74 9.97 -0.42
CA SER A 241 26.98 10.41 0.96
C SER A 241 25.84 10.02 1.89
N ILE A 242 24.59 9.92 1.38
CA ILE A 242 23.45 9.49 2.18
C ILE A 242 23.62 8.03 2.64
N ARG A 243 24.19 7.15 1.81
CA ARG A 243 24.53 5.78 2.22
C ARG A 243 25.53 5.77 3.36
N THR A 244 26.60 6.57 3.24
CA THR A 244 27.61 6.70 4.30
C THR A 244 26.97 7.21 5.58
N TRP A 245 26.16 8.26 5.50
CA TRP A 245 25.46 8.81 6.66
C TRP A 245 24.51 7.79 7.32
N LEU A 246 23.76 7.02 6.54
CA LEU A 246 22.87 5.98 7.06
C LEU A 246 23.61 4.88 7.81
N ASN A 247 24.78 4.44 7.30
CA ASN A 247 25.55 3.34 7.87
C ASN A 247 26.58 3.77 8.93
N ASP A 248 26.75 5.06 9.14
CA ASP A 248 27.64 5.64 10.18
C ASP A 248 26.83 6.52 11.15
N SER A 249 26.55 7.76 10.81
CA SER A 249 25.97 8.75 11.72
C SER A 249 24.58 8.33 12.22
N PHE A 250 23.65 7.98 11.31
CA PHE A 250 22.31 7.53 11.68
C PHE A 250 22.36 6.21 12.46
N TYR A 251 23.11 5.22 11.95
CA TYR A 251 23.20 3.91 12.58
C TYR A 251 23.74 3.99 14.01
N ASN A 252 24.76 4.84 14.24
CA ASN A 252 25.32 5.01 15.57
C ASN A 252 24.44 5.83 16.51
N ALA A 253 23.70 6.80 15.98
CA ALA A 253 22.75 7.60 16.78
C ALA A 253 21.48 6.84 17.13
N ALA A 254 20.96 6.03 16.19
CA ALA A 254 19.64 5.41 16.34
C ALA A 254 19.65 4.09 17.11
N PHE A 255 20.78 3.40 17.21
CA PHE A 255 20.83 2.06 17.79
C PHE A 255 21.95 1.92 18.85
N SER A 256 21.57 1.41 20.03
CA SER A 256 22.54 0.98 21.04
C SER A 256 23.37 -0.23 20.55
N ASP A 257 24.50 -0.51 21.19
CA ASP A 257 25.36 -1.64 20.80
C ASP A 257 24.63 -2.98 20.89
N GLY A 258 23.74 -3.15 21.85
CA GLY A 258 22.87 -4.34 21.96
C GLY A 258 21.91 -4.46 20.77
N GLN A 259 21.29 -3.35 20.35
CA GLN A 259 20.37 -3.32 19.20
C GLN A 259 21.11 -3.51 17.88
N LYS A 260 22.31 -2.97 17.73
CA LYS A 260 23.14 -3.16 16.53
C LYS A 260 23.39 -4.63 16.19
N SER A 261 23.48 -5.50 17.19
CA SER A 261 23.64 -6.94 16.99
C SER A 261 22.45 -7.63 16.33
N GLY A 262 21.26 -7.04 16.47
CA GLY A 262 20.02 -7.52 15.84
C GLY A 262 19.85 -7.08 14.39
N ILE A 263 20.69 -6.17 13.87
CA ILE A 263 20.56 -5.64 12.50
C ILE A 263 21.50 -6.42 11.56
N TYR A 264 20.92 -7.04 10.55
CA TYR A 264 21.67 -7.84 9.59
C TYR A 264 22.39 -6.96 8.55
N THR A 265 23.62 -7.31 8.24
CA THR A 265 24.28 -6.79 7.06
C THR A 265 23.69 -7.45 5.81
N THR A 266 23.31 -6.66 4.83
CA THR A 266 22.56 -7.10 3.66
C THR A 266 23.27 -6.69 2.37
N SER A 267 23.30 -7.58 1.39
CA SER A 267 23.71 -7.23 0.03
C SER A 267 22.59 -6.41 -0.62
N VAL A 268 22.90 -5.16 -0.95
CA VAL A 268 21.98 -4.19 -1.55
C VAL A 268 22.35 -3.99 -3.01
N SER A 269 21.46 -4.33 -3.93
CA SER A 269 21.72 -4.23 -5.37
C SER A 269 21.81 -2.78 -5.82
N GLY A 270 22.69 -2.50 -6.78
CA GLY A 270 22.70 -1.25 -7.55
C GLY A 270 21.67 -1.34 -8.68
N GLU A 271 20.37 -1.20 -8.34
CA GLU A 271 19.28 -1.25 -9.31
C GLU A 271 19.36 -0.10 -10.32
N SER A 272 19.34 -0.43 -11.60
CA SER A 272 19.29 0.56 -12.69
C SER A 272 17.87 1.08 -12.90
N ASN A 273 17.75 2.32 -13.37
CA ASN A 273 16.46 2.88 -13.75
C ASN A 273 15.93 2.17 -15.01
N THR A 274 14.85 1.45 -14.90
CA THR A 274 14.29 0.64 -15.98
C THR A 274 13.61 1.46 -17.07
N VAL A 275 13.21 2.71 -16.78
CA VAL A 275 12.55 3.61 -17.73
C VAL A 275 13.57 4.34 -18.61
N PHE A 276 14.69 4.78 -18.02
CA PHE A 276 15.67 5.60 -18.72
C PHE A 276 17.02 4.90 -18.96
N GLY A 277 17.20 3.68 -18.45
CA GLY A 277 18.43 2.90 -18.63
C GLY A 277 19.63 3.40 -17.84
N THR A 278 19.46 4.34 -16.90
CA THR A 278 20.54 4.88 -16.08
C THR A 278 21.06 3.81 -15.12
N SER A 279 22.37 3.55 -15.15
CA SER A 279 23.01 2.50 -14.33
C SER A 279 22.97 2.83 -12.83
N GLY A 280 22.53 1.88 -12.01
CA GLY A 280 22.51 1.97 -10.55
C GLY A 280 23.87 1.67 -9.89
N GLY A 281 24.86 1.23 -10.67
CA GLY A 281 26.21 0.93 -10.17
C GLY A 281 26.34 -0.44 -9.51
N SER A 282 27.36 -0.59 -8.69
CA SER A 282 27.69 -1.84 -8.02
C SER A 282 26.79 -2.12 -6.81
N ALA A 283 26.61 -3.38 -6.50
CA ALA A 283 26.01 -3.80 -5.23
C ALA A 283 26.89 -3.38 -4.04
N THR A 284 26.24 -3.17 -2.91
CA THR A 284 26.90 -2.78 -1.66
C THR A 284 26.52 -3.73 -0.52
N SER A 285 27.22 -3.62 0.59
CA SER A 285 26.94 -4.37 1.81
C SER A 285 26.60 -3.35 2.90
N ASP A 286 25.31 -3.31 3.29
CA ASP A 286 24.77 -2.26 4.15
C ASP A 286 23.95 -2.85 5.31
N LYS A 287 23.92 -2.12 6.41
CA LYS A 287 23.00 -2.38 7.54
C LYS A 287 21.71 -1.59 7.39
N ILE A 288 21.83 -0.34 6.98
CA ILE A 288 20.71 0.57 6.74
C ILE A 288 20.77 1.03 5.28
N PHE A 289 19.65 1.00 4.60
CA PHE A 289 19.58 1.36 3.18
C PHE A 289 18.26 2.09 2.84
N LEU A 290 18.20 2.66 1.65
CA LEU A 290 16.95 3.14 1.05
C LEU A 290 16.38 2.05 0.15
N LEU A 291 15.06 1.98 0.01
CA LEU A 291 14.45 1.08 -0.97
C LEU A 291 14.84 1.49 -2.39
N SER A 292 14.92 0.52 -3.29
CA SER A 292 14.93 0.78 -4.73
C SER A 292 13.53 1.09 -5.23
N ALA A 293 13.42 1.49 -6.50
CA ALA A 293 12.13 1.75 -7.13
C ALA A 293 11.27 0.48 -7.21
N SER A 294 11.87 -0.66 -7.60
CA SER A 294 11.15 -1.92 -7.66
C SER A 294 10.74 -2.43 -6.28
N GLU A 295 11.59 -2.29 -5.26
CA GLU A 295 11.24 -2.64 -3.89
C GLU A 295 10.10 -1.76 -3.36
N ALA A 296 10.16 -0.45 -3.60
CA ALA A 296 9.10 0.47 -3.21
C ALA A 296 7.78 0.15 -3.93
N ALA A 297 7.83 -0.21 -5.21
CA ALA A 297 6.65 -0.63 -5.97
C ALA A 297 6.07 -1.96 -5.47
N ASN A 298 6.92 -2.92 -5.13
CA ASN A 298 6.51 -4.26 -4.73
C ASN A 298 6.01 -4.31 -3.28
N TYR A 299 6.77 -3.74 -2.33
CA TYR A 299 6.43 -3.80 -0.91
C TYR A 299 5.38 -2.77 -0.50
N LEU A 300 5.43 -1.59 -1.13
CA LEU A 300 4.49 -0.49 -0.92
C LEU A 300 3.70 -0.28 -2.21
N ASN A 301 2.88 -1.25 -2.56
CA ASN A 301 2.28 -1.44 -3.87
C ASN A 301 1.20 -0.42 -4.27
N THR A 302 0.84 0.51 -3.40
CA THR A 302 -0.07 1.63 -3.68
C THR A 302 0.58 2.97 -3.35
N ASP A 303 0.09 4.05 -3.98
CA ASP A 303 0.54 5.41 -3.68
C ASP A 303 0.32 5.75 -2.19
N GLY A 304 -0.84 5.39 -1.63
CA GLY A 304 -1.14 5.61 -0.21
C GLY A 304 -0.11 4.95 0.72
N LYS A 305 0.28 3.71 0.46
CA LYS A 305 1.31 3.02 1.27
C LYS A 305 2.70 3.61 1.13
N ARG A 306 3.00 4.25 -0.01
CA ARG A 306 4.27 4.95 -0.23
C ARG A 306 4.29 6.34 0.40
N MET A 307 3.15 6.98 0.63
CA MET A 307 3.09 8.24 1.36
C MET A 307 3.72 8.08 2.75
N ALA A 308 4.41 9.11 3.21
CA ALA A 308 4.99 9.13 4.55
C ALA A 308 4.96 10.54 5.13
N ASN A 309 4.48 10.66 6.36
CA ASN A 309 4.52 11.91 7.10
C ASN A 309 5.93 12.17 7.62
N CYS A 310 6.25 13.45 7.82
CA CYS A 310 7.49 13.85 8.46
C CYS A 310 7.33 13.88 9.98
N THR A 311 8.40 13.56 10.69
CA THR A 311 8.54 13.90 12.11
C THR A 311 8.72 15.42 12.26
N GLU A 312 8.42 15.98 13.43
CA GLU A 312 8.64 17.42 13.70
C GLU A 312 10.13 17.78 13.59
N TYR A 313 11.00 16.89 14.01
CA TYR A 313 12.44 17.04 13.82
C TYR A 313 12.82 17.10 12.34
N ALA A 314 12.34 16.17 11.53
CA ALA A 314 12.58 16.21 10.09
C ALA A 314 12.06 17.52 9.45
N LEU A 315 10.87 17.97 9.86
CA LEU A 315 10.32 19.25 9.39
C LEU A 315 11.21 20.46 9.75
N SER A 316 11.81 20.45 10.93
CA SER A 316 12.73 21.53 11.36
C SER A 316 13.99 21.61 10.50
N ARG A 317 14.41 20.50 9.90
CA ARG A 317 15.59 20.39 9.04
C ARG A 317 15.31 20.67 7.57
N ASN A 318 14.03 20.64 7.17
CA ASN A 318 13.63 20.94 5.80
C ASN A 318 13.41 22.43 5.61
N GLY A 319 14.37 23.11 4.99
CA GLY A 319 14.28 24.54 4.66
C GLY A 319 13.33 24.87 3.52
N ASP A 320 12.75 23.89 2.80
CA ASP A 320 11.90 24.12 1.64
C ASP A 320 10.50 23.53 1.86
N SER A 321 9.55 24.42 2.21
CA SER A 321 8.14 24.06 2.39
C SER A 321 7.42 23.66 1.08
N ALA A 322 8.02 23.92 -0.08
CA ALA A 322 7.41 23.66 -1.39
C ALA A 322 7.31 22.18 -1.74
N LEU A 323 8.07 21.32 -1.05
CA LEU A 323 8.21 19.90 -1.36
C LEU A 323 7.42 18.99 -0.41
N ARG A 324 6.42 19.51 0.27
CA ARG A 324 5.51 18.77 1.15
C ARG A 324 4.05 19.15 0.93
N ASN A 325 3.15 18.24 1.26
CA ASN A 325 1.75 18.59 1.43
C ASN A 325 1.55 19.19 2.82
N THR A 326 1.22 20.48 2.88
CA THR A 326 1.04 21.20 4.15
C THR A 326 -0.20 20.75 4.92
N THR A 327 -1.17 20.13 4.26
CA THR A 327 -2.38 19.61 4.89
C THR A 327 -2.16 18.24 5.54
N THR A 328 -1.48 17.33 4.82
CA THR A 328 -1.23 15.95 5.30
C THR A 328 0.14 15.77 5.95
N GLN A 329 1.01 16.78 5.88
CA GLN A 329 2.42 16.73 6.32
C GLN A 329 3.25 15.63 5.63
N SER A 330 2.72 14.98 4.59
CA SER A 330 3.47 14.02 3.78
C SER A 330 4.53 14.73 2.95
N SER A 331 5.68 14.07 2.78
CA SER A 331 6.79 14.62 2.01
C SER A 331 7.32 13.59 1.02
N TYR A 332 8.11 14.10 0.07
CA TYR A 332 8.90 13.21 -0.78
C TYR A 332 10.09 12.64 -0.02
N TRP A 333 10.54 11.44 -0.46
CA TRP A 333 11.68 10.75 0.13
C TRP A 333 12.48 9.99 -0.93
N TRP A 334 13.81 9.94 -0.69
CA TRP A 334 14.75 9.36 -1.62
C TRP A 334 14.60 7.86 -1.80
N LEU A 335 14.79 7.39 -3.03
CA LEU A 335 15.06 6.00 -3.39
C LEU A 335 16.53 5.85 -3.77
N ARG A 336 17.08 4.60 -3.71
CA ARG A 336 18.47 4.36 -4.11
C ARG A 336 18.66 4.20 -5.61
N THR A 337 17.59 4.03 -6.41
CA THR A 337 17.61 3.93 -7.86
C THR A 337 17.93 5.31 -8.47
N PRO A 338 18.82 5.41 -9.49
CA PRO A 338 19.14 6.68 -10.13
C PRO A 338 17.94 7.24 -10.92
N GLY A 339 17.89 8.55 -11.14
CA GLY A 339 16.92 9.22 -11.98
C GLY A 339 17.23 9.10 -13.48
N ILE A 340 16.78 10.10 -14.26
CA ILE A 340 17.04 10.14 -15.71
C ILE A 340 18.53 10.36 -16.01
N TYR A 341 19.21 11.17 -15.21
CA TYR A 341 20.63 11.44 -15.38
C TYR A 341 21.45 10.76 -14.27
N THR A 342 22.75 10.55 -14.54
CA THR A 342 23.67 9.93 -13.57
C THR A 342 23.94 10.77 -12.31
N TYR A 343 23.47 12.00 -12.29
CA TYR A 343 23.53 12.92 -11.14
C TYR A 343 22.15 13.15 -10.49
N ASP A 344 21.13 12.33 -10.84
CA ASP A 344 19.82 12.35 -10.23
C ASP A 344 19.56 11.07 -9.45
N ALA A 345 18.74 11.15 -8.40
CA ALA A 345 18.20 10.01 -7.70
C ALA A 345 16.66 10.02 -7.78
N MET A 346 16.07 8.85 -7.95
CA MET A 346 14.61 8.69 -7.88
C MET A 346 14.09 9.00 -6.49
N TYR A 347 12.83 9.33 -6.42
CA TYR A 347 12.15 9.62 -5.16
C TYR A 347 10.67 9.21 -5.23
N VAL A 348 10.07 9.05 -4.07
CA VAL A 348 8.63 8.99 -3.93
C VAL A 348 8.11 10.41 -3.68
N HIS A 349 7.13 10.83 -4.46
CA HIS A 349 6.50 12.13 -4.30
C HIS A 349 5.58 12.15 -3.06
N TYR A 350 5.24 13.31 -2.52
CA TYR A 350 4.34 13.43 -1.35
C TYR A 350 2.95 12.83 -1.58
N THR A 351 2.54 12.62 -2.83
CA THR A 351 1.30 11.89 -3.21
C THR A 351 1.48 10.37 -3.24
N GLY A 352 2.69 9.85 -2.97
CA GLY A 352 3.02 8.44 -3.05
C GLY A 352 3.49 7.95 -4.43
N SER A 353 3.38 8.77 -5.48
CA SER A 353 3.80 8.37 -6.83
C SER A 353 5.31 8.23 -6.95
N LEU A 354 5.76 7.21 -7.67
CA LEU A 354 7.17 6.99 -8.00
C LEU A 354 7.60 7.97 -9.11
N ARG A 355 8.69 8.68 -8.89
CA ARG A 355 9.23 9.67 -9.83
C ARG A 355 10.52 9.15 -10.46
N TYR A 356 10.36 8.55 -11.63
CA TYR A 356 11.44 7.91 -12.38
C TYR A 356 12.43 8.92 -12.99
N ASP A 357 11.98 10.15 -13.22
CA ASP A 357 12.83 11.26 -13.66
C ASP A 357 13.87 11.64 -12.60
N GLY A 358 13.53 11.52 -11.34
CA GLY A 358 14.44 11.82 -10.23
C GLY A 358 14.61 13.32 -9.98
N MET A 359 15.46 13.63 -9.02
CA MET A 359 15.89 14.99 -8.68
C MET A 359 17.42 15.04 -8.53
N ALA A 360 18.01 16.22 -8.83
CA ALA A 360 19.43 16.46 -8.72
C ALA A 360 19.94 16.27 -7.29
N VAL A 361 20.84 15.32 -7.11
CA VAL A 361 21.35 14.83 -5.81
C VAL A 361 22.06 15.89 -4.95
N ALA A 362 22.62 16.92 -5.58
CA ALA A 362 23.39 17.96 -4.90
C ALA A 362 22.53 19.19 -4.50
N ASN A 363 21.47 19.45 -5.23
CA ASN A 363 20.68 20.69 -5.10
C ASN A 363 19.51 20.56 -4.14
N VAL A 364 19.04 19.34 -3.91
CA VAL A 364 17.84 19.06 -3.14
C VAL A 364 18.19 18.33 -1.86
N ILE A 365 17.57 18.74 -0.75
CA ILE A 365 17.59 18.03 0.52
C ILE A 365 16.30 17.21 0.57
N GLY A 366 16.42 15.89 0.46
CA GLY A 366 15.26 15.00 0.41
C GLY A 366 15.02 14.22 1.69
N GLY A 367 13.78 13.83 1.89
CA GLY A 367 13.36 13.04 3.04
C GLY A 367 14.06 11.68 3.07
N VAL A 368 14.36 11.21 4.27
CA VAL A 368 15.01 9.92 4.50
C VAL A 368 14.06 8.99 5.22
N ARG A 369 13.73 7.87 4.57
CA ARG A 369 13.01 6.72 5.11
C ARG A 369 13.92 5.52 5.13
N PRO A 370 14.70 5.29 6.19
CA PRO A 370 15.61 4.16 6.27
C PRO A 370 14.86 2.83 6.27
N ALA A 371 15.48 1.81 5.67
CA ALA A 371 15.07 0.43 5.70
C ALA A 371 16.20 -0.46 6.19
N MET A 372 15.86 -1.60 6.79
CA MET A 372 16.84 -2.57 7.30
C MET A 372 16.25 -3.97 7.41
N TRP A 373 17.11 -4.97 7.39
CA TRP A 373 16.77 -6.30 7.86
C TRP A 373 17.13 -6.44 9.33
N VAL A 374 16.17 -6.76 10.17
CA VAL A 374 16.34 -6.91 11.63
C VAL A 374 15.89 -8.29 12.08
N ASN A 375 16.47 -8.82 13.15
CA ASN A 375 16.00 -10.04 13.77
C ASN A 375 14.59 -9.80 14.36
N LYS A 376 13.61 -10.52 13.85
CA LYS A 376 12.20 -10.37 14.25
C LYS A 376 11.94 -10.64 15.72
N ASN A 377 12.84 -11.36 16.40
CA ASN A 377 12.66 -11.75 17.80
C ASN A 377 13.15 -10.69 18.79
N VAL A 378 13.82 -9.62 18.31
CA VAL A 378 14.34 -8.53 19.16
C VAL A 378 13.58 -7.21 18.99
N VAL A 379 12.60 -7.15 18.10
CA VAL A 379 11.76 -5.98 17.91
C VAL A 379 10.54 -6.03 18.80
N GLU A 380 10.06 -4.88 19.27
CA GLU A 380 8.80 -4.76 20.00
C GLU A 380 7.65 -4.64 18.99
N VAL A 381 6.71 -5.58 19.03
CA VAL A 381 5.50 -5.53 18.20
C VAL A 381 4.54 -4.50 18.79
N VAL A 382 4.06 -3.57 17.97
CA VAL A 382 2.97 -2.66 18.35
C VAL A 382 1.66 -3.39 18.08
N PRO A 383 0.90 -3.78 19.12
CA PRO A 383 -0.39 -4.42 18.92
C PRO A 383 -1.34 -3.50 18.15
N GLU A 384 -2.07 -4.03 17.18
CA GLU A 384 -3.02 -3.21 16.41
C GLU A 384 -4.15 -2.59 17.27
N SER A 385 -4.43 -3.17 18.43
CA SER A 385 -5.35 -2.59 19.42
C SER A 385 -4.87 -1.28 20.06
N ASN A 386 -3.56 -0.99 19.96
CA ASN A 386 -2.93 0.25 20.44
C ASN A 386 -2.56 1.20 19.29
N ARG A 387 -2.95 0.89 18.05
CA ARG A 387 -2.97 1.93 17.02
C ARG A 387 -3.92 3.01 17.55
N GLU A 388 -3.40 4.20 17.78
CA GLU A 388 -4.22 5.41 17.63
C GLU A 388 -4.83 5.26 16.23
N ILE A 389 -6.10 4.89 16.22
CA ILE A 389 -6.93 5.04 15.04
C ILE A 389 -6.73 6.51 14.71
N THR A 390 -6.17 6.82 13.55
CA THR A 390 -6.38 8.14 12.96
C THR A 390 -7.87 8.16 12.72
N GLU A 391 -8.59 8.55 13.78
CA GLU A 391 -10.02 8.64 13.80
C GLU A 391 -10.39 9.55 12.63
N ASP A 392 -11.40 9.15 11.87
CA ASP A 392 -12.08 10.03 10.93
C ASP A 392 -12.17 11.42 11.58
N PRO A 393 -11.77 12.50 10.91
CA PRO A 393 -11.85 13.85 11.45
C PRO A 393 -13.22 14.15 12.08
N ILE A 394 -14.29 13.53 11.58
CA ILE A 394 -15.64 13.58 12.12
C ILE A 394 -15.75 12.77 13.41
N GLU A 395 -15.17 11.58 13.48
CA GLU A 395 -15.11 10.78 14.73
C GLU A 395 -14.28 11.51 15.81
N GLN A 396 -13.15 12.09 15.45
CA GLN A 396 -12.35 12.94 16.37
C GLN A 396 -13.15 14.15 16.88
N PHE A 397 -13.84 14.80 15.96
CA PHE A 397 -14.70 15.92 16.32
C PHE A 397 -15.81 15.50 17.28
N VAL A 398 -16.52 14.41 16.98
CA VAL A 398 -17.60 13.88 17.83
C VAL A 398 -17.05 13.41 19.18
N THR A 399 -15.95 12.68 19.21
CA THR A 399 -15.31 12.22 20.45
C THR A 399 -14.88 13.41 21.31
N ARG A 400 -14.27 14.44 20.72
CA ARG A 400 -13.90 15.66 21.41
C ARG A 400 -15.13 16.42 21.94
N LEU A 401 -16.23 16.45 21.18
CA LEU A 401 -17.49 17.04 21.61
C LEU A 401 -18.05 16.35 22.85
N TYR A 402 -18.06 15.01 22.87
CA TYR A 402 -18.49 14.24 24.04
C TYR A 402 -17.58 14.48 25.26
N GLN A 403 -16.27 14.53 25.06
CA GLN A 403 -15.32 14.80 26.15
C GLN A 403 -15.47 16.20 26.71
N VAL A 404 -15.54 17.22 25.84
CA VAL A 404 -15.58 18.64 26.26
C VAL A 404 -16.95 19.02 26.81
N CYS A 405 -18.04 18.58 26.16
CA CYS A 405 -19.40 19.01 26.50
C CYS A 405 -20.07 18.10 27.54
N LEU A 406 -19.76 16.79 27.53
CA LEU A 406 -20.43 15.81 28.37
C LEU A 406 -19.49 15.14 29.40
N ASN A 407 -18.20 15.47 29.35
CA ASN A 407 -17.15 14.91 30.22
C ASN A 407 -17.17 13.36 30.28
N ARG A 408 -17.46 12.70 29.17
CA ARG A 408 -17.47 11.26 29.02
C ARG A 408 -17.04 10.86 27.62
N GLN A 409 -16.65 9.60 27.45
CA GLN A 409 -16.45 8.99 26.12
C GLN A 409 -17.81 8.72 25.47
N PRO A 410 -17.93 8.85 24.12
CA PRO A 410 -19.12 8.37 23.43
C PRO A 410 -19.18 6.85 23.54
N ASP A 411 -20.42 6.33 23.66
CA ASP A 411 -20.67 4.93 23.37
C ASP A 411 -20.76 4.70 21.87
N ASP A 412 -20.58 3.44 21.43
CA ASP A 412 -20.53 3.11 20.00
C ASP A 412 -21.79 3.53 19.24
N ALA A 413 -22.96 3.49 19.86
CA ALA A 413 -24.22 3.87 19.24
C ALA A 413 -24.31 5.40 19.03
N GLY A 414 -23.92 6.17 20.04
CA GLY A 414 -23.92 7.63 19.99
C GLY A 414 -22.87 8.15 19.01
N LEU A 415 -21.66 7.56 18.98
CA LEU A 415 -20.61 7.91 18.04
C LEU A 415 -21.08 7.67 16.60
N ASN A 416 -21.60 6.47 16.31
CA ASN A 416 -22.07 6.11 14.97
C ASN A 416 -23.23 7.00 14.48
N ASP A 417 -24.20 7.32 15.34
CA ASP A 417 -25.32 8.19 14.97
C ASP A 417 -24.83 9.57 14.56
N TRP A 418 -23.94 10.20 15.34
CA TRP A 418 -23.39 11.50 15.04
C TRP A 418 -22.48 11.53 13.83
N VAL A 419 -21.61 10.53 13.68
CA VAL A 419 -20.72 10.41 12.50
C VAL A 419 -21.55 10.29 11.23
N ASN A 420 -22.61 9.46 11.23
CA ASN A 420 -23.50 9.30 10.08
C ASN A 420 -24.25 10.61 9.75
N ARG A 421 -24.75 11.35 10.76
CA ARG A 421 -25.46 12.62 10.55
C ARG A 421 -24.54 13.71 9.98
N LEU A 422 -23.34 13.83 10.50
CA LEU A 422 -22.36 14.82 10.01
C LEU A 422 -21.85 14.45 8.61
N SER A 423 -21.56 13.19 8.35
CA SER A 423 -21.10 12.72 7.03
C SER A 423 -22.17 12.85 5.96
N SER A 424 -23.46 12.71 6.32
CA SER A 424 -24.59 12.87 5.40
C SER A 424 -25.08 14.32 5.23
N GLY A 425 -24.48 15.27 5.95
CA GLY A 425 -24.93 16.68 5.94
C GLY A 425 -26.26 16.93 6.66
N GLN A 426 -26.76 15.96 7.42
CA GLN A 426 -28.03 16.09 8.20
C GLN A 426 -27.83 16.88 9.51
N ALA A 427 -26.60 17.14 9.92
CA ALA A 427 -26.25 17.99 11.03
C ALA A 427 -25.11 18.91 10.61
N SER A 428 -25.16 20.17 11.01
CA SER A 428 -24.04 21.10 10.93
C SER A 428 -23.32 21.11 12.28
N GLY A 429 -21.98 20.97 12.26
CA GLY A 429 -21.14 21.02 13.46
C GLY A 429 -21.17 22.39 14.16
#